data_1b5d53c5cea5c5ffafde37fc9f9d475f
#
_entry.id   1b5d53c5cea5c5ffafde37fc9f9d475f
#
_cell.length_a   1.000
_cell.length_b   1.000
_cell.length_c   1.000
_cell.angle_alpha   90.00
_cell.angle_beta   90.00
_cell.angle_gamma   90.00
#
_symmetry.space_group_name_H-M   'P 1'
#
loop_
_entity.id
_entity.type
_entity.pdbx_description
1 polymer ?
#
loop_
_entity_poly.entity_id
_entity_poly.type
_entity_poly.pdbx_seq_one_letter_code
_entity_poly.pdbx_strand_id
1 'polypeptide(L)'
;MVKRLKKNKGFTLVELVVVIIILAILVGVTISGIFIYVRQSRIATDLDTASAIQSACSVLEVDEDVIDAIQSDLRRDDDAEVTISWNDHVENKDIKVWGNSSDSVEAVSKVVKKLFPDGLPAPKTAGRFKLIVSRNAEGDVKATCRIFDNKGKPIVDDE
;
A
#
# COMPACT_ATOMS: atom_id res chain seq x y z
N MET A 1 -23.74 18.53 68.59
CA MET A 1 -23.98 18.32 67.13
C MET A 1 -23.15 17.15 66.69
N VAL A 2 -23.74 15.95 66.56
CA VAL A 2 -22.99 14.71 66.25
C VAL A 2 -22.98 14.52 64.73
N LYS A 3 -21.80 14.64 64.10
CA LYS A 3 -21.60 14.47 62.66
C LYS A 3 -21.73 12.97 62.32
N ARG A 4 -22.81 12.56 61.63
CA ARG A 4 -22.98 11.16 61.15
C ARG A 4 -21.90 10.87 60.13
N LEU A 5 -20.96 10.01 60.45
CA LEU A 5 -20.00 9.43 59.54
C LEU A 5 -20.75 8.61 58.46
N LYS A 6 -20.67 9.02 57.20
CA LYS A 6 -21.17 8.29 56.06
C LYS A 6 -20.38 6.97 55.96
N LYS A 7 -21.04 5.84 56.18
CA LYS A 7 -20.46 4.50 56.08
C LYS A 7 -20.21 4.24 54.56
N ASN A 8 -18.98 4.35 54.13
CA ASN A 8 -18.61 3.97 52.79
C ASN A 8 -18.78 2.44 52.67
N LYS A 9 -19.69 2.02 51.78
CA LYS A 9 -19.82 0.59 51.42
C LYS A 9 -18.63 0.26 50.51
N GLY A 10 -17.70 -0.54 51.00
CA GLY A 10 -16.63 -1.12 50.21
C GLY A 10 -17.17 -2.21 49.27
N PHE A 11 -16.53 -2.40 48.12
CA PHE A 11 -16.85 -3.51 47.25
C PHE A 11 -16.53 -4.86 47.91
N THR A 12 -17.41 -5.84 47.68
CA THR A 12 -17.14 -7.21 48.11
C THR A 12 -16.18 -7.90 47.13
N LEU A 13 -15.40 -8.86 47.60
CA LEU A 13 -14.51 -9.67 46.80
C LEU A 13 -15.27 -10.36 45.64
N VAL A 14 -16.49 -10.81 45.93
CA VAL A 14 -17.36 -11.48 44.95
C VAL A 14 -17.79 -10.53 43.82
N GLU A 15 -18.15 -9.30 44.11
CA GLU A 15 -18.49 -8.29 43.08
C GLU A 15 -17.31 -8.03 42.17
N LEU A 16 -16.08 -7.94 42.68
CA LEU A 16 -14.89 -7.78 41.88
C LEU A 16 -14.65 -8.97 40.96
N VAL A 17 -14.78 -10.20 41.50
CA VAL A 17 -14.60 -11.43 40.71
C VAL A 17 -15.61 -11.53 39.57
N VAL A 18 -16.89 -11.23 39.84
CA VAL A 18 -17.93 -11.23 38.79
C VAL A 18 -17.63 -10.24 37.68
N VAL A 19 -17.19 -9.02 38.03
CA VAL A 19 -16.83 -8.00 37.03
C VAL A 19 -15.68 -8.44 36.14
N ILE A 20 -14.60 -9.02 36.70
CA ILE A 20 -13.46 -9.47 35.88
C ILE A 20 -13.84 -10.65 34.96
N ILE A 21 -14.75 -11.55 35.42
CA ILE A 21 -15.25 -12.65 34.57
C ILE A 21 -16.02 -12.07 33.36
N ILE A 22 -16.92 -11.12 33.58
CA ILE A 22 -17.70 -10.49 32.51
C ILE A 22 -16.76 -9.77 31.53
N LEU A 23 -15.79 -9.02 32.04
CA LEU A 23 -14.82 -8.35 31.22
C LEU A 23 -13.98 -9.34 30.37
N ALA A 24 -13.56 -10.46 30.93
CA ALA A 24 -12.82 -11.50 30.23
C ALA A 24 -13.62 -12.08 29.06
N ILE A 25 -14.92 -12.34 29.26
CA ILE A 25 -15.80 -12.84 28.20
C ILE A 25 -15.97 -11.79 27.10
N LEU A 26 -16.22 -10.53 27.43
CA LEU A 26 -16.40 -9.45 26.50
C LEU A 26 -15.12 -9.23 25.63
N VAL A 27 -13.96 -9.22 26.26
CA VAL A 27 -12.66 -9.11 25.58
C VAL A 27 -12.44 -10.29 24.63
N GLY A 28 -12.75 -11.52 25.09
CA GLY A 28 -12.58 -12.73 24.28
C GLY A 28 -13.37 -12.71 22.96
N VAL A 29 -14.60 -12.20 22.99
CA VAL A 29 -15.47 -12.13 21.80
C VAL A 29 -15.03 -11.01 20.84
N THR A 30 -14.54 -9.88 21.36
CA THR A 30 -14.20 -8.70 20.54
C THR A 30 -12.87 -8.84 19.79
N ILE A 31 -11.90 -9.58 20.32
CA ILE A 31 -10.55 -9.69 19.75
C ILE A 31 -10.58 -10.23 18.31
N SER A 32 -11.39 -11.26 18.03
CA SER A 32 -11.47 -11.88 16.69
C SER A 32 -11.92 -10.91 15.60
N GLY A 33 -12.90 -10.06 15.90
CA GLY A 33 -13.43 -9.06 14.96
C GLY A 33 -12.43 -7.93 14.66
N ILE A 34 -11.66 -7.51 15.67
CA ILE A 34 -10.69 -6.42 15.53
C ILE A 34 -9.58 -6.78 14.54
N PHE A 35 -9.05 -8.01 14.59
CA PHE A 35 -8.00 -8.43 13.65
C PHE A 35 -8.44 -8.39 12.20
N ILE A 36 -9.66 -8.84 11.90
CA ILE A 36 -10.22 -8.80 10.54
C ILE A 36 -10.38 -7.35 10.09
N TYR A 37 -10.96 -6.50 10.94
CA TYR A 37 -11.17 -5.08 10.65
C TYR A 37 -9.85 -4.34 10.39
N VAL A 38 -8.83 -4.54 11.23
CA VAL A 38 -7.51 -3.91 11.05
C VAL A 38 -6.86 -4.36 9.74
N ARG A 39 -6.98 -5.64 9.37
CA ARG A 39 -6.45 -6.14 8.10
C ARG A 39 -7.16 -5.49 6.90
N GLN A 40 -8.48 -5.41 6.91
CA GLN A 40 -9.25 -4.75 5.84
C GLN A 40 -8.91 -3.27 5.73
N SER A 41 -8.80 -2.57 6.87
CA SER A 41 -8.39 -1.16 6.90
C SER A 41 -7.01 -0.92 6.30
N ARG A 42 -6.05 -1.82 6.56
CA ARG A 42 -4.70 -1.73 5.96
C ARG A 42 -4.73 -1.95 4.45
N ILE A 43 -5.50 -2.94 3.98
CA ILE A 43 -5.68 -3.19 2.54
C ILE A 43 -6.31 -1.97 1.86
N ALA A 44 -7.36 -1.39 2.44
CA ALA A 44 -7.99 -0.18 1.91
C ALA A 44 -7.00 0.99 1.83
N THR A 45 -6.19 1.21 2.87
CA THR A 45 -5.15 2.25 2.87
C THR A 45 -4.11 2.01 1.77
N ASP A 46 -3.70 0.76 1.55
CA ASP A 46 -2.72 0.44 0.51
C ASP A 46 -3.31 0.63 -0.89
N LEU A 47 -4.61 0.33 -1.09
CA LEU A 47 -5.31 0.61 -2.35
C LEU A 47 -5.40 2.12 -2.63
N ASP A 48 -5.75 2.92 -1.63
CA ASP A 48 -5.76 4.38 -1.75
C ASP A 48 -4.36 4.91 -2.09
N THR A 49 -3.33 4.35 -1.45
CA THR A 49 -1.93 4.71 -1.74
C THR A 49 -1.53 4.33 -3.17
N ALA A 50 -1.89 3.12 -3.63
CA ALA A 50 -1.63 2.69 -5.00
C ALA A 50 -2.32 3.58 -6.03
N SER A 51 -3.58 3.97 -5.79
CA SER A 51 -4.33 4.89 -6.63
C SER A 51 -3.70 6.28 -6.68
N ALA A 52 -3.22 6.78 -5.53
CA ALA A 52 -2.52 8.06 -5.46
C ALA A 52 -1.19 8.02 -6.25
N ILE A 53 -0.42 6.94 -6.11
CA ILE A 53 0.82 6.73 -6.87
C ILE A 53 0.51 6.64 -8.37
N GLN A 54 -0.49 5.88 -8.77
CA GLN A 54 -0.92 5.78 -10.16
C GLN A 54 -1.32 7.14 -10.73
N SER A 55 -2.11 7.90 -9.99
CA SER A 55 -2.52 9.25 -10.39
C SER A 55 -1.32 10.21 -10.52
N ALA A 56 -0.33 10.12 -9.63
CA ALA A 56 0.90 10.89 -9.75
C ALA A 56 1.72 10.46 -10.97
N CYS A 57 1.77 9.16 -11.26
CA CYS A 57 2.50 8.59 -12.38
C CYS A 57 1.79 8.73 -13.74
N SER A 58 0.57 9.27 -13.81
CA SER A 58 -0.09 9.57 -15.09
C SER A 58 0.70 10.57 -15.96
N VAL A 59 1.61 11.34 -15.36
CA VAL A 59 2.56 12.18 -16.09
C VAL A 59 3.45 11.36 -17.02
N LEU A 60 3.77 10.10 -16.68
CA LEU A 60 4.54 9.19 -17.53
C LEU A 60 3.82 8.85 -18.84
N GLU A 61 2.49 8.94 -18.86
CA GLU A 61 1.66 8.64 -20.03
C GLU A 61 1.70 9.73 -21.11
N VAL A 62 2.15 10.94 -20.73
CA VAL A 62 2.22 12.12 -21.60
C VAL A 62 3.64 12.68 -21.74
N ASP A 63 4.62 12.10 -21.08
CA ASP A 63 6.02 12.53 -21.17
C ASP A 63 6.65 11.99 -22.47
N GLU A 64 7.08 12.90 -23.33
CA GLU A 64 7.61 12.55 -24.67
C GLU A 64 8.85 11.64 -24.58
N ASP A 65 9.76 11.91 -23.63
CA ASP A 65 10.98 11.10 -23.44
C ASP A 65 10.61 9.64 -23.09
N VAL A 66 9.57 9.45 -22.25
CA VAL A 66 9.08 8.13 -21.84
C VAL A 66 8.37 7.42 -22.98
N ILE A 67 7.51 8.13 -23.71
CA ILE A 67 6.77 7.59 -24.85
C ILE A 67 7.73 7.10 -25.93
N ASP A 68 8.70 7.94 -26.33
CA ASP A 68 9.67 7.62 -27.36
C ASP A 68 10.58 6.45 -26.95
N ALA A 69 11.01 6.40 -25.68
CA ALA A 69 11.82 5.30 -25.17
C ALA A 69 11.06 3.97 -25.20
N ILE A 70 9.83 3.93 -24.70
CA ILE A 70 9.00 2.71 -24.70
C ILE A 70 8.64 2.29 -26.12
N GLN A 71 8.33 3.23 -27.02
CA GLN A 71 8.06 2.91 -28.42
C GLN A 71 9.29 2.37 -29.17
N SER A 72 10.49 2.82 -28.83
CA SER A 72 11.74 2.31 -29.41
C SER A 72 12.01 0.86 -28.97
N ASP A 73 11.63 0.50 -27.74
CA ASP A 73 11.79 -0.83 -27.20
C ASP A 73 10.85 -1.84 -27.87
N LEU A 74 9.62 -1.45 -28.15
CA LEU A 74 8.63 -2.28 -28.85
C LEU A 74 9.03 -2.66 -30.28
N ARG A 75 9.95 -1.93 -30.91
CA ARG A 75 10.53 -2.34 -32.20
C ARG A 75 11.49 -3.52 -32.04
N ARG A 76 11.89 -3.84 -30.81
CA ARG A 76 12.85 -4.90 -30.47
C ARG A 76 12.20 -6.08 -29.75
N ASP A 77 11.10 -5.83 -28.98
CA ASP A 77 10.41 -6.83 -28.17
C ASP A 77 8.92 -6.47 -28.06
N ASP A 78 8.00 -7.43 -28.26
CA ASP A 78 6.55 -7.20 -28.29
C ASP A 78 5.98 -6.84 -26.90
N ASP A 79 6.74 -7.08 -25.80
CA ASP A 79 6.33 -6.87 -24.41
C ASP A 79 7.21 -5.83 -23.68
N ALA A 80 7.40 -4.63 -24.25
CA ALA A 80 8.16 -3.57 -23.59
C ALA A 80 7.44 -3.11 -22.30
N GLU A 81 7.97 -3.55 -21.15
CA GLU A 81 7.48 -3.23 -19.83
C GLU A 81 8.60 -2.64 -18.96
N VAL A 82 8.31 -1.53 -18.28
CA VAL A 82 9.18 -0.97 -17.24
C VAL A 82 8.49 -1.13 -15.90
N THR A 83 9.20 -1.72 -14.94
CA THR A 83 8.64 -2.07 -13.65
C THR A 83 9.45 -1.47 -12.50
N ILE A 84 8.73 -0.99 -11.47
CA ILE A 84 9.27 -0.63 -10.15
C ILE A 84 8.53 -1.47 -9.11
N SER A 85 9.25 -2.21 -8.28
CA SER A 85 8.64 -3.05 -7.24
C SER A 85 9.29 -2.81 -5.88
N TRP A 86 8.48 -2.58 -4.84
CA TRP A 86 8.99 -2.33 -3.48
C TRP A 86 8.02 -2.84 -2.40
N ASN A 87 8.56 -3.22 -1.26
CA ASN A 87 7.82 -3.76 -0.11
C ASN A 87 8.10 -3.00 1.19
N ASP A 88 8.90 -1.95 1.15
CA ASP A 88 9.24 -1.09 2.26
C ASP A 88 9.35 0.35 1.76
N HIS A 89 9.57 1.31 2.66
CA HIS A 89 9.89 2.67 2.25
C HIS A 89 11.19 2.71 1.46
N VAL A 90 11.17 3.32 0.28
CA VAL A 90 12.34 3.44 -0.59
C VAL A 90 12.69 4.92 -0.73
N GLU A 91 13.89 5.30 -0.28
CA GLU A 91 14.40 6.65 -0.50
C GLU A 91 14.57 6.94 -2.01
N ASN A 92 14.40 8.19 -2.40
CA ASN A 92 14.47 8.61 -3.81
C ASN A 92 15.73 8.10 -4.54
N LYS A 93 16.89 8.16 -3.89
CA LYS A 93 18.17 7.69 -4.44
C LYS A 93 18.23 6.18 -4.68
N ASP A 94 17.42 5.40 -3.93
CA ASP A 94 17.42 3.94 -3.93
C ASP A 94 16.30 3.35 -4.79
N ILE A 95 15.48 4.18 -5.46
CA ILE A 95 14.46 3.73 -6.40
C ILE A 95 15.13 2.99 -7.55
N LYS A 96 14.82 1.70 -7.65
CA LYS A 96 15.30 0.81 -8.71
C LYS A 96 14.21 0.57 -9.73
N VAL A 97 14.57 0.77 -10.98
CA VAL A 97 13.69 0.59 -12.14
C VAL A 97 14.25 -0.57 -12.96
N TRP A 98 13.40 -1.46 -13.41
CA TRP A 98 13.74 -2.59 -14.26
C TRP A 98 12.95 -2.50 -15.55
N GLY A 99 13.57 -2.83 -16.68
CA GLY A 99 12.92 -2.81 -17.99
C GLY A 99 13.80 -3.50 -19.03
N ASN A 100 13.28 -3.59 -20.24
CA ASN A 100 13.91 -4.31 -21.34
C ASN A 100 15.10 -3.52 -21.97
N SER A 101 15.09 -2.19 -21.83
CA SER A 101 16.21 -1.36 -22.32
C SER A 101 16.69 -0.34 -21.28
N SER A 102 17.92 0.17 -21.49
CA SER A 102 18.49 1.24 -20.67
C SER A 102 17.75 2.56 -20.85
N ASP A 103 17.27 2.84 -22.05
CA ASP A 103 16.69 4.14 -22.40
C ASP A 103 15.31 4.32 -21.73
N SER A 104 14.45 3.30 -21.80
CA SER A 104 13.15 3.32 -21.11
C SER A 104 13.30 3.31 -19.58
N VAL A 105 14.27 2.56 -19.05
CA VAL A 105 14.58 2.55 -17.62
C VAL A 105 15.06 3.92 -17.15
N GLU A 106 15.92 4.59 -17.90
CA GLU A 106 16.44 5.93 -17.57
C GLU A 106 15.34 6.99 -17.63
N ALA A 107 14.54 7.01 -18.72
CA ALA A 107 13.43 7.95 -18.90
C ALA A 107 12.42 7.84 -17.75
N VAL A 108 11.91 6.65 -17.47
CA VAL A 108 10.97 6.40 -16.37
C VAL A 108 11.58 6.74 -15.01
N SER A 109 12.83 6.34 -14.75
CA SER A 109 13.54 6.62 -13.51
C SER A 109 13.66 8.12 -13.22
N LYS A 110 13.99 8.92 -14.24
CA LYS A 110 14.11 10.38 -14.15
C LYS A 110 12.79 11.02 -13.72
N VAL A 111 11.69 10.64 -14.35
CA VAL A 111 10.37 11.19 -14.05
C VAL A 111 9.90 10.74 -12.67
N VAL A 112 9.99 9.45 -12.34
CA VAL A 112 9.56 8.92 -11.02
C VAL A 112 10.36 9.56 -9.88
N LYS A 113 11.67 9.71 -10.01
CA LYS A 113 12.49 10.39 -8.99
C LYS A 113 12.14 11.86 -8.81
N LYS A 114 11.65 12.52 -9.84
CA LYS A 114 11.17 13.91 -9.78
C LYS A 114 9.80 13.98 -9.10
N LEU A 115 8.91 13.01 -9.33
CA LEU A 115 7.58 12.96 -8.73
C LEU A 115 7.63 12.61 -7.24
N PHE A 116 8.58 11.77 -6.83
CA PHE A 116 8.72 11.30 -5.44
C PHE A 116 10.06 11.74 -4.82
N PRO A 117 10.24 13.03 -4.51
CA PRO A 117 11.48 13.54 -3.94
C PRO A 117 11.80 12.93 -2.57
N ASP A 118 10.78 12.62 -1.78
CA ASP A 118 10.89 11.98 -0.46
C ASP A 118 10.94 10.43 -0.54
N GLY A 119 10.88 9.87 -1.76
CA GLY A 119 10.86 8.43 -2.00
C GLY A 119 9.46 7.82 -2.05
N LEU A 120 9.40 6.48 -2.16
CA LEU A 120 8.17 5.71 -2.28
C LEU A 120 7.69 5.20 -0.92
N PRO A 121 6.39 5.30 -0.59
CA PRO A 121 5.85 4.90 0.72
C PRO A 121 5.85 3.37 0.90
N ALA A 122 6.01 2.91 2.14
CA ALA A 122 5.86 1.50 2.49
C ALA A 122 4.39 1.06 2.47
N PRO A 123 4.07 -0.17 2.02
CA PRO A 123 2.74 -0.74 2.21
C PRO A 123 2.45 -0.98 3.70
N LYS A 124 1.18 -0.84 4.11
CA LYS A 124 0.71 -1.13 5.47
C LYS A 124 0.44 -2.63 5.69
N THR A 125 0.25 -3.36 4.60
CA THR A 125 0.17 -4.83 4.59
C THR A 125 1.56 -5.44 4.39
N ALA A 126 1.68 -6.76 4.58
CA ALA A 126 2.90 -7.49 4.25
C ALA A 126 3.05 -7.74 2.73
N GLY A 127 2.47 -6.90 1.91
CA GLY A 127 2.50 -6.97 0.45
C GLY A 127 3.62 -6.14 -0.16
N ARG A 128 3.57 -6.00 -1.48
CA ARG A 128 4.45 -5.13 -2.25
C ARG A 128 3.65 -4.29 -3.25
N PHE A 129 4.07 -3.07 -3.47
CA PHE A 129 3.62 -2.29 -4.61
C PHE A 129 4.43 -2.66 -5.86
N LYS A 130 3.76 -2.65 -7.00
CA LYS A 130 4.38 -2.78 -8.32
C LYS A 130 3.80 -1.70 -9.24
N LEU A 131 4.63 -0.76 -9.65
CA LEU A 131 4.31 0.20 -10.70
C LEU A 131 4.79 -0.40 -12.01
N ILE A 132 3.90 -0.48 -12.98
CA ILE A 132 4.15 -1.03 -14.32
C ILE A 132 3.87 0.09 -15.31
N VAL A 133 4.83 0.38 -16.17
CA VAL A 133 4.67 1.29 -17.29
C VAL A 133 4.82 0.47 -18.57
N SER A 134 3.73 0.33 -19.31
CA SER A 134 3.68 -0.48 -20.53
C SER A 134 2.76 0.16 -21.55
N ARG A 135 2.79 -0.36 -22.78
CA ARG A 135 1.86 0.05 -23.82
C ARG A 135 0.58 -0.78 -23.74
N ASN A 136 -0.58 -0.13 -23.87
CA ASN A 136 -1.86 -0.81 -23.98
C ASN A 136 -2.11 -1.32 -25.42
N ALA A 137 -3.19 -2.08 -25.62
CA ALA A 137 -3.58 -2.61 -26.92
C ALA A 137 -3.93 -1.52 -27.95
N GLU A 138 -4.23 -0.30 -27.50
CA GLU A 138 -4.57 0.87 -28.32
C GLU A 138 -3.31 1.62 -28.78
N GLY A 139 -2.17 1.30 -28.20
CA GLY A 139 -0.88 1.87 -28.57
C GLY A 139 -0.39 2.97 -27.65
N ASP A 140 -1.14 3.30 -26.58
CA ASP A 140 -0.80 4.35 -25.63
C ASP A 140 0.05 3.79 -24.49
N VAL A 141 0.98 4.61 -23.99
CA VAL A 141 1.73 4.30 -22.77
C VAL A 141 0.81 4.44 -21.57
N LYS A 142 0.80 3.44 -20.69
CA LYS A 142 -0.02 3.43 -19.48
C LYS A 142 0.80 3.07 -18.26
N ALA A 143 0.63 3.84 -17.19
CA ALA A 143 1.22 3.59 -15.88
C ALA A 143 0.16 2.99 -14.95
N THR A 144 0.41 1.80 -14.42
CA THR A 144 -0.51 1.09 -13.50
C THR A 144 0.22 0.73 -12.22
N CYS A 145 -0.35 1.09 -11.06
CA CYS A 145 0.17 0.71 -9.76
C CYS A 145 -0.74 -0.33 -9.11
N ARG A 146 -0.20 -1.50 -8.75
CA ARG A 146 -0.93 -2.60 -8.14
C ARG A 146 -0.25 -3.09 -6.87
N ILE A 147 -1.05 -3.74 -6.01
CA ILE A 147 -0.59 -4.37 -4.77
C ILE A 147 -0.60 -5.88 -4.95
N PHE A 148 0.50 -6.51 -4.56
CA PHE A 148 0.67 -7.97 -4.59
C PHE A 148 0.91 -8.50 -3.18
N ASP A 149 0.43 -9.70 -2.90
CA ASP A 149 0.75 -10.42 -1.67
C ASP A 149 2.19 -10.97 -1.69
N ASN A 150 2.62 -11.59 -0.59
CA ASN A 150 3.95 -12.19 -0.48
C ASN A 150 4.18 -13.38 -1.43
N LYS A 151 3.10 -13.90 -2.05
CA LYS A 151 3.14 -15.00 -3.02
C LYS A 151 3.13 -14.49 -4.46
N GLY A 152 3.07 -13.18 -4.66
CA GLY A 152 3.02 -12.55 -5.98
C GLY A 152 1.62 -12.56 -6.63
N LYS A 153 0.56 -12.82 -5.84
CA LYS A 153 -0.82 -12.71 -6.31
C LYS A 153 -1.33 -11.29 -6.08
N PRO A 154 -2.02 -10.63 -7.04
CA PRO A 154 -2.64 -9.34 -6.80
C PRO A 154 -3.66 -9.44 -5.67
N ILE A 155 -3.69 -8.43 -4.78
CA ILE A 155 -4.60 -8.42 -3.61
C ILE A 155 -6.02 -8.09 -4.04
N VAL A 156 -6.17 -7.39 -5.16
CA VAL A 156 -7.47 -7.11 -5.81
C VAL A 156 -7.33 -7.60 -7.25
N ASP A 157 -8.17 -8.53 -7.64
CA ASP A 157 -8.31 -8.93 -9.03
C ASP A 157 -9.14 -7.83 -9.74
N ASP A 158 -8.68 -7.35 -10.90
CA ASP A 158 -9.47 -6.49 -11.76
C ASP A 158 -10.70 -7.29 -12.24
N GLU A 159 -11.91 -6.86 -11.87
CA GLU A 159 -13.14 -7.31 -12.50
C GLU A 159 -13.31 -6.66 -13.87
#